data_ae4d6ed37701d47a5320c08b5f73daf0
#
_entry.id   ae4d6ed37701d47a5320c08b5f73daf0
#
_cell.length_a   1.000
_cell.length_b   1.000
_cell.length_c   1.000
_cell.angle_alpha   90.00
_cell.angle_beta   90.00
_cell.angle_gamma   90.00
#
_symmetry.space_group_name_H-M   'P 1'
#
loop_
_entity.id
_entity.type
_entity.pdbx_description
1 polymer ?
#
loop_
_entity_poly.entity_id
_entity_poly.type
_entity_poly.pdbx_seq_one_letter_code
_entity_poly.pdbx_strand_id
1 'polypeptide(L)'
;LYDMRRTQTDMFNENFLAHFKERAARHGLKFAAEPYGDGNFESLEYAEHLDYPMSEFWIHYIYGGVTTSKMAASTAHLWNRPIVGAECFTGTPFNSKLTEHPYAMKAEGDYMMTTGVNRFVYHVFAHQPYVGGTPGTFMTMGPFGTHLNRNSVWAEQAIGLNIYNARCASILQQGLYAADILYIKDEGISSGIADYDFTEPATPYGYRCLLYTSPSPR
;
A
#
# COMPACT_ATOMS: atom_id res chain seq x y z
N LEU A 1 16.94 -25.09 -3.04
CA LEU A 1 16.34 -23.98 -2.28
C LEU A 1 15.29 -23.23 -3.12
N TYR A 2 15.57 -22.96 -4.41
CA TYR A 2 14.61 -22.33 -5.33
C TYR A 2 13.32 -23.14 -5.43
N ASP A 3 13.39 -24.42 -5.77
CA ASP A 3 12.21 -25.29 -5.92
C ASP A 3 11.35 -25.32 -4.65
N MET A 4 11.99 -25.34 -3.48
CA MET A 4 11.28 -25.29 -2.21
C MET A 4 10.49 -23.98 -2.05
N ARG A 5 11.11 -22.85 -2.33
CA ARG A 5 10.46 -21.55 -2.25
C ARG A 5 9.35 -21.41 -3.29
N ARG A 6 9.59 -21.86 -4.51
CA ARG A 6 8.58 -21.89 -5.58
C ARG A 6 7.36 -22.72 -5.15
N THR A 7 7.60 -23.93 -4.63
CA THR A 7 6.52 -24.77 -4.10
C THR A 7 5.72 -24.08 -3.00
N GLN A 8 6.39 -23.37 -2.08
CA GLN A 8 5.70 -22.62 -1.03
C GLN A 8 4.85 -21.49 -1.61
N THR A 9 5.38 -20.74 -2.59
CA THR A 9 4.63 -19.71 -3.29
C THR A 9 3.41 -20.29 -4.01
N ASP A 10 3.57 -21.35 -4.77
CA ASP A 10 2.48 -22.03 -5.48
C ASP A 10 1.38 -22.48 -4.50
N MET A 11 1.78 -23.16 -3.43
CA MET A 11 0.84 -23.61 -2.39
C MET A 11 0.11 -22.44 -1.72
N PHE A 12 0.79 -21.34 -1.47
CA PHE A 12 0.17 -20.15 -0.87
C PHE A 12 -0.82 -19.51 -1.83
N ASN A 13 -0.45 -19.35 -3.09
CA ASN A 13 -1.31 -18.81 -4.14
C ASN A 13 -2.56 -19.66 -4.34
N GLU A 14 -2.41 -20.98 -4.48
CA GLU A 14 -3.52 -21.89 -4.79
C GLU A 14 -4.43 -22.13 -3.58
N ASN A 15 -3.86 -22.44 -2.43
CA ASN A 15 -4.63 -22.90 -1.27
C ASN A 15 -5.10 -21.78 -0.33
N PHE A 16 -4.44 -20.63 -0.35
CA PHE A 16 -4.82 -19.48 0.48
C PHE A 16 -5.41 -18.35 -0.35
N LEU A 17 -4.64 -17.76 -1.25
CA LEU A 17 -5.07 -16.53 -1.94
C LEU A 17 -6.23 -16.75 -2.89
N ALA A 18 -6.12 -17.74 -3.78
CA ALA A 18 -7.18 -18.06 -4.74
C ALA A 18 -8.45 -18.52 -4.02
N HIS A 19 -8.30 -19.36 -3.00
CA HIS A 19 -9.43 -19.83 -2.20
C HIS A 19 -10.10 -18.68 -1.43
N PHE A 20 -9.31 -17.80 -0.79
CA PHE A 20 -9.84 -16.65 -0.05
C PHE A 20 -10.57 -15.69 -0.99
N LYS A 21 -9.97 -15.37 -2.14
CA LYS A 21 -10.60 -14.53 -3.18
C LYS A 21 -11.94 -15.10 -3.65
N GLU A 22 -11.97 -16.38 -3.96
CA GLU A 22 -13.18 -17.06 -4.39
C GLU A 22 -14.28 -16.99 -3.32
N ARG A 23 -13.94 -17.28 -2.07
CA ARG A 23 -14.90 -17.21 -0.97
C ARG A 23 -15.40 -15.79 -0.73
N ALA A 24 -14.52 -14.79 -0.75
CA ALA A 24 -14.93 -13.40 -0.63
C ALA A 24 -15.92 -13.01 -1.74
N ALA A 25 -15.61 -13.38 -2.98
CA ALA A 25 -16.46 -13.10 -4.14
C ALA A 25 -17.87 -13.73 -4.02
N ARG A 26 -17.98 -14.95 -3.49
CA ARG A 26 -19.27 -15.62 -3.24
C ARG A 26 -20.18 -14.84 -2.28
N HIS A 27 -19.60 -13.99 -1.43
CA HIS A 27 -20.31 -13.12 -0.49
C HIS A 27 -20.39 -11.67 -0.96
N GLY A 28 -20.03 -11.39 -2.21
CA GLY A 28 -20.01 -10.02 -2.76
C GLY A 28 -18.92 -9.12 -2.15
N LEU A 29 -17.94 -9.72 -1.48
CA LEU A 29 -16.83 -9.00 -0.86
C LEU A 29 -15.66 -8.87 -1.83
N LYS A 30 -14.82 -7.87 -1.58
CA LYS A 30 -13.56 -7.64 -2.28
C LYS A 30 -12.39 -8.00 -1.39
N PHE A 31 -11.33 -8.52 -2.00
CA PHE A 31 -10.12 -8.92 -1.30
C PHE A 31 -9.04 -7.85 -1.44
N ALA A 32 -8.64 -7.27 -0.32
CA ALA A 32 -7.54 -6.31 -0.24
C ALA A 32 -6.50 -6.83 0.75
N ALA A 33 -5.24 -6.68 0.44
CA ALA A 33 -4.13 -7.01 1.32
C ALA A 33 -2.85 -6.30 0.88
N GLU A 34 -1.84 -6.38 1.70
CA GLU A 34 -0.50 -5.87 1.51
C GLU A 34 0.42 -7.03 1.09
N PRO A 35 0.77 -7.15 -0.21
CA PRO A 35 1.49 -8.31 -0.72
C PRO A 35 3.01 -8.17 -0.56
N TYR A 36 3.47 -7.87 0.63
CA TYR A 36 4.90 -7.73 0.97
C TYR A 36 5.17 -8.17 2.42
N GLY A 37 6.43 -8.10 2.84
CA GLY A 37 6.88 -8.49 4.18
C GLY A 37 7.59 -9.84 4.19
N ASP A 38 7.77 -10.36 5.40
CA ASP A 38 8.49 -11.61 5.64
C ASP A 38 7.62 -12.82 5.25
N GLY A 39 7.82 -13.33 4.06
CA GLY A 39 7.12 -14.51 3.57
C GLY A 39 7.84 -15.19 2.42
N ASN A 40 7.59 -16.49 2.25
CA ASN A 40 8.09 -17.24 1.09
C ASN A 40 7.08 -17.18 -0.06
N PHE A 41 6.83 -16.00 -0.57
CA PHE A 41 5.95 -15.75 -1.70
C PHE A 41 6.55 -14.69 -2.63
N GLU A 42 6.15 -14.71 -3.87
CA GLU A 42 6.47 -13.67 -4.83
C GLU A 42 5.42 -12.56 -4.75
N SER A 43 5.85 -11.32 -4.48
CA SER A 43 4.95 -10.22 -4.16
C SER A 43 4.03 -9.79 -5.30
N LEU A 44 4.50 -9.81 -6.55
CA LEU A 44 3.66 -9.45 -7.70
C LEU A 44 2.62 -10.53 -7.98
N GLU A 45 2.98 -11.81 -7.84
CA GLU A 45 2.02 -12.92 -7.95
C GLU A 45 0.98 -12.87 -6.83
N TYR A 46 1.40 -12.56 -5.60
CA TYR A 46 0.45 -12.33 -4.51
C TYR A 46 -0.53 -11.21 -4.86
N ALA A 47 0.01 -10.07 -5.30
CA ALA A 47 -0.81 -8.90 -5.63
C ALA A 47 -1.79 -9.16 -6.78
N GLU A 48 -1.51 -10.09 -7.67
CA GLU A 48 -2.41 -10.54 -8.73
C GLU A 48 -3.75 -11.08 -8.19
N HIS A 49 -3.72 -11.75 -7.05
CA HIS A 49 -4.93 -12.30 -6.44
C HIS A 49 -5.82 -11.23 -5.78
N LEU A 50 -5.32 -10.01 -5.55
CA LEU A 50 -6.05 -8.98 -4.83
C LEU A 50 -6.97 -8.19 -5.76
N ASP A 51 -8.17 -7.86 -5.29
CA ASP A 51 -9.02 -6.85 -5.95
C ASP A 51 -8.45 -5.45 -5.76
N TYR A 52 -7.84 -5.19 -4.60
CA TYR A 52 -7.20 -3.94 -4.23
C TYR A 52 -5.81 -4.22 -3.65
N PRO A 53 -4.76 -4.26 -4.48
CA PRO A 53 -3.40 -4.30 -3.98
C PRO A 53 -3.12 -3.08 -3.11
N MET A 54 -2.55 -3.30 -1.94
CA MET A 54 -2.22 -2.25 -0.99
C MET A 54 -0.72 -2.13 -0.78
N SER A 55 -0.32 -0.95 -0.41
CA SER A 55 1.01 -0.60 0.04
C SER A 55 0.92 0.02 1.42
N GLU A 56 2.04 0.48 1.96
CA GLU A 56 2.07 1.31 3.16
C GLU A 56 3.06 2.47 3.01
N PHE A 57 2.80 3.57 3.70
CA PHE A 57 3.77 4.63 3.88
C PHE A 57 3.63 5.29 5.25
N TRP A 58 4.76 5.74 5.76
CA TRP A 58 4.89 6.22 7.12
C TRP A 58 5.18 7.71 7.12
N ILE A 59 4.59 8.43 8.07
CA ILE A 59 4.77 9.87 8.19
C ILE A 59 6.24 10.19 8.52
N HIS A 60 6.80 11.16 7.80
CA HIS A 60 8.22 11.54 7.87
C HIS A 60 9.21 10.40 7.55
N TYR A 61 8.71 9.28 7.01
CA TYR A 61 9.53 8.15 6.58
C TYR A 61 8.88 7.40 5.44
N ILE A 62 8.88 8.01 4.26
CA ILE A 62 8.22 7.44 3.07
C ILE A 62 9.11 6.43 2.31
N TYR A 63 10.33 6.19 2.77
CA TYR A 63 11.33 5.43 2.01
C TYR A 63 10.86 4.03 1.58
N GLY A 64 10.31 3.23 2.49
CA GLY A 64 9.75 1.93 2.14
C GLY A 64 8.46 2.01 1.33
N GLY A 65 7.69 3.08 1.53
CA GLY A 65 6.40 3.27 0.89
C GLY A 65 6.46 3.42 -0.62
N VAL A 66 7.54 3.98 -1.17
CA VAL A 66 7.69 4.13 -2.63
C VAL A 66 7.78 2.76 -3.31
N THR A 67 8.57 1.84 -2.75
CA THR A 67 8.76 0.50 -3.31
C THR A 67 7.45 -0.30 -3.29
N THR A 68 6.78 -0.35 -2.14
CA THR A 68 5.51 -1.08 -1.99
C THR A 68 4.40 -0.46 -2.84
N SER A 69 4.36 0.86 -2.96
CA SER A 69 3.37 1.56 -3.77
C SER A 69 3.57 1.31 -5.27
N LYS A 70 4.81 1.32 -5.75
CA LYS A 70 5.10 0.99 -7.16
C LYS A 70 4.74 -0.44 -7.48
N MET A 71 5.02 -1.39 -6.59
CA MET A 71 4.61 -2.78 -6.73
C MET A 71 3.07 -2.90 -6.81
N ALA A 72 2.36 -2.36 -5.83
CA ALA A 72 0.90 -2.42 -5.80
C ALA A 72 0.27 -1.72 -7.02
N ALA A 73 0.79 -0.55 -7.42
CA ALA A 73 0.32 0.17 -8.59
C ALA A 73 0.59 -0.60 -9.88
N SER A 74 1.80 -1.15 -10.05
CA SER A 74 2.15 -1.93 -11.24
C SER A 74 1.22 -3.14 -11.41
N THR A 75 0.98 -3.88 -10.33
CA THR A 75 0.07 -5.02 -10.36
C THR A 75 -1.36 -4.59 -10.68
N ALA A 76 -1.85 -3.53 -10.04
CA ALA A 76 -3.20 -3.02 -10.31
C ALA A 76 -3.34 -2.61 -11.79
N HIS A 77 -2.35 -1.93 -12.34
CA HIS A 77 -2.37 -1.49 -13.74
C HIS A 77 -2.28 -2.64 -14.75
N LEU A 78 -1.42 -3.65 -14.48
CA LEU A 78 -1.33 -4.85 -15.32
C LEU A 78 -2.66 -5.59 -15.43
N TRP A 79 -3.38 -5.68 -14.33
CA TRP A 79 -4.65 -6.40 -14.23
C TRP A 79 -5.87 -5.48 -14.39
N ASN A 80 -5.66 -4.26 -14.87
CA ASN A 80 -6.71 -3.27 -15.12
C ASN A 80 -7.61 -3.03 -13.90
N ARG A 81 -7.01 -2.90 -12.72
CA ARG A 81 -7.69 -2.59 -11.47
C ARG A 81 -7.57 -1.11 -11.17
N PRO A 82 -8.68 -0.41 -10.92
CA PRO A 82 -8.67 1.03 -10.76
C PRO A 82 -8.18 1.48 -9.38
N ILE A 83 -8.09 0.58 -8.39
CA ILE A 83 -7.81 0.94 -7.01
C ILE A 83 -6.45 0.40 -6.56
N VAL A 84 -5.62 1.32 -6.09
CA VAL A 84 -4.35 1.08 -5.42
C VAL A 84 -4.45 1.65 -4.02
N GLY A 85 -4.52 0.77 -3.03
CA GLY A 85 -4.62 1.18 -1.62
C GLY A 85 -3.25 1.48 -1.01
N ALA A 86 -3.29 2.19 0.11
CA ALA A 86 -2.14 2.26 1.01
C ALA A 86 -2.61 2.39 2.45
N GLU A 87 -2.04 1.60 3.36
CA GLU A 87 -1.96 1.98 4.75
C GLU A 87 -1.19 3.29 4.82
N CYS A 88 -1.73 4.31 5.46
CA CYS A 88 -1.22 5.65 5.25
C CYS A 88 -0.95 6.42 6.53
N PHE A 89 0.11 7.24 6.46
CA PHE A 89 0.50 8.17 7.51
C PHE A 89 0.80 7.49 8.85
N THR A 90 1.28 6.24 8.82
CA THR A 90 1.66 5.53 10.03
C THR A 90 2.81 6.25 10.71
N GLY A 91 2.59 6.69 11.93
CA GLY A 91 3.61 7.33 12.76
C GLY A 91 4.28 6.35 13.71
N THR A 92 5.49 6.69 14.13
CA THR A 92 6.20 6.04 15.25
C THR A 92 6.59 7.07 16.30
N PRO A 93 6.89 6.67 17.53
CA PRO A 93 7.40 7.60 18.55
C PRO A 93 8.67 8.34 18.12
N PHE A 94 9.44 7.76 17.20
CA PHE A 94 10.68 8.36 16.71
C PHE A 94 10.43 9.38 15.61
N ASN A 95 9.47 9.12 14.72
CA ASN A 95 9.25 9.92 13.52
C ASN A 95 8.19 11.01 13.76
N SER A 96 7.08 10.67 14.37
CA SER A 96 5.93 11.57 14.45
C SER A 96 5.89 12.41 15.73
N LYS A 97 6.15 11.80 16.89
CA LYS A 97 6.16 12.48 18.18
C LYS A 97 4.90 13.32 18.45
N LEU A 98 3.74 12.88 17.94
CA LEU A 98 2.49 13.65 18.00
C LEU A 98 2.52 14.99 17.26
N THR A 99 3.38 15.13 16.25
CA THR A 99 3.51 16.38 15.48
C THR A 99 2.80 16.32 14.14
N GLU A 100 2.17 15.20 13.81
CA GLU A 100 1.39 15.05 12.59
C GLU A 100 0.22 16.04 12.60
N HIS A 101 -0.01 16.64 11.48
CA HIS A 101 -1.17 17.48 11.24
C HIS A 101 -1.48 17.54 9.72
N PRO A 102 -2.69 17.94 9.33
CA PRO A 102 -3.14 17.87 7.94
C PRO A 102 -2.21 18.54 6.93
N TYR A 103 -1.56 19.63 7.27
CA TYR A 103 -0.65 20.33 6.35
C TYR A 103 0.62 19.52 6.08
N ALA A 104 1.23 18.90 7.09
CA ALA A 104 2.39 18.04 6.91
C ALA A 104 2.03 16.77 6.13
N MET A 105 0.90 16.15 6.49
CA MET A 105 0.42 14.92 5.84
C MET A 105 0.10 15.14 4.35
N LYS A 106 -0.36 16.33 3.98
CA LYS A 106 -0.74 16.62 2.59
C LYS A 106 0.40 16.40 1.60
N ALA A 107 1.59 16.93 1.88
CA ALA A 107 2.72 16.82 0.97
C ALA A 107 3.14 15.36 0.75
N GLU A 108 3.14 14.54 1.79
CA GLU A 108 3.44 13.11 1.71
C GLU A 108 2.35 12.36 0.93
N GLY A 109 1.09 12.65 1.21
CA GLY A 109 -0.04 12.07 0.47
C GLY A 109 0.02 12.41 -1.03
N ASP A 110 0.31 13.67 -1.38
CA ASP A 110 0.48 14.09 -2.78
C ASP A 110 1.60 13.31 -3.46
N TYR A 111 2.73 13.16 -2.78
CA TYR A 111 3.84 12.38 -3.31
C TYR A 111 3.43 10.91 -3.54
N MET A 112 2.75 10.29 -2.59
CA MET A 112 2.30 8.90 -2.73
C MET A 112 1.25 8.74 -3.84
N MET A 113 0.42 9.74 -4.11
CA MET A 113 -0.45 9.73 -5.29
C MET A 113 0.35 9.67 -6.59
N THR A 114 1.52 10.31 -6.67
CA THR A 114 2.38 10.23 -7.87
C THR A 114 2.98 8.85 -8.08
N THR A 115 3.06 8.02 -7.04
CA THR A 115 3.51 6.62 -7.14
C THR A 115 2.41 5.66 -7.55
N GLY A 116 1.16 6.13 -7.62
CA GLY A 116 -0.01 5.37 -8.04
C GLY A 116 -1.06 5.14 -6.95
N VAL A 117 -0.78 5.49 -5.70
CA VAL A 117 -1.75 5.37 -4.61
C VAL A 117 -2.97 6.26 -4.87
N ASN A 118 -4.16 5.67 -4.78
CA ASN A 118 -5.42 6.39 -4.98
C ASN A 118 -6.52 5.99 -3.99
N ARG A 119 -6.16 5.28 -2.91
CA ARG A 119 -7.04 4.99 -1.77
C ARG A 119 -6.23 4.99 -0.48
N PHE A 120 -6.53 5.94 0.40
CA PHE A 120 -5.89 6.07 1.71
C PHE A 120 -6.67 5.29 2.76
N VAL A 121 -5.97 4.44 3.51
CA VAL A 121 -6.50 3.66 4.64
C VAL A 121 -5.67 4.03 5.86
N TYR A 122 -6.27 4.83 6.74
CA TYR A 122 -5.53 5.30 7.93
C TYR A 122 -5.23 4.16 8.89
N HIS A 123 -3.99 4.04 9.30
CA HIS A 123 -3.54 3.17 10.37
C HIS A 123 -3.28 4.01 11.63
N VAL A 124 -4.16 4.02 12.61
CA VAL A 124 -5.39 3.28 12.78
C VAL A 124 -6.42 4.21 13.45
N PHE A 125 -7.69 3.95 13.25
CA PHE A 125 -8.72 4.61 14.06
C PHE A 125 -8.92 3.82 15.37
N ALA A 126 -8.06 4.10 16.36
CA ALA A 126 -8.03 3.38 17.62
C ALA A 126 -9.34 3.53 18.42
N HIS A 127 -9.77 2.46 19.06
CA HIS A 127 -10.92 2.48 19.95
C HIS A 127 -10.74 3.45 21.11
N GLN A 128 -11.71 4.34 21.31
CA GLN A 128 -11.70 5.38 22.35
C GLN A 128 -12.88 5.15 23.32
N PRO A 129 -12.75 4.22 24.28
CA PRO A 129 -13.87 3.81 25.13
C PRO A 129 -14.35 4.90 26.08
N TYR A 130 -13.48 5.85 26.44
CA TYR A 130 -13.79 6.88 27.44
C TYR A 130 -13.95 8.25 26.80
N VAL A 131 -15.02 8.96 27.17
CA VAL A 131 -15.21 10.36 26.82
C VAL A 131 -14.43 11.21 27.81
N GLY A 132 -13.61 12.15 27.30
CA GLY A 132 -12.80 13.04 28.14
C GLY A 132 -11.58 12.37 28.78
N GLY A 133 -11.10 11.27 28.22
CA GLY A 133 -9.86 10.64 28.66
C GLY A 133 -8.63 11.53 28.51
N THR A 134 -7.56 11.18 29.21
CA THR A 134 -6.29 11.90 29.11
C THR A 134 -5.80 11.94 27.65
N PRO A 135 -5.41 13.10 27.12
CA PRO A 135 -4.84 13.19 25.79
C PRO A 135 -3.69 12.20 25.58
N GLY A 136 -3.68 11.51 24.45
CA GLY A 136 -2.69 10.48 24.15
C GLY A 136 -3.07 9.07 24.61
N THR A 137 -4.11 8.91 25.42
CA THR A 137 -4.61 7.58 25.82
C THR A 137 -5.39 6.97 24.65
N PHE A 138 -5.00 5.77 24.23
CA PHE A 138 -5.63 5.05 23.11
C PHE A 138 -5.67 5.84 21.78
N MET A 139 -4.69 6.67 21.53
CA MET A 139 -4.65 7.47 20.29
C MET A 139 -4.21 6.66 19.07
N THR A 140 -3.39 5.63 19.29
CA THR A 140 -2.88 4.74 18.23
C THR A 140 -2.94 3.28 18.68
N MET A 141 -2.50 2.38 17.82
CA MET A 141 -2.30 0.98 18.18
C MET A 141 -0.87 0.79 18.72
N GLY A 142 -0.73 0.85 20.06
CA GLY A 142 0.59 0.81 20.69
C GLY A 142 1.45 2.00 20.27
N PRO A 143 2.72 1.76 19.85
CA PRO A 143 3.63 2.83 19.45
C PRO A 143 3.43 3.31 17.99
N PHE A 144 2.54 2.67 17.22
CA PHE A 144 2.36 2.93 15.80
C PHE A 144 0.99 3.53 15.49
N GLY A 145 0.91 4.23 14.39
CA GLY A 145 -0.35 4.68 13.82
C GLY A 145 -0.49 6.20 13.69
N THR A 146 -1.57 6.61 13.05
CA THR A 146 -1.95 8.01 12.86
C THR A 146 -2.79 8.48 14.05
N HIS A 147 -2.48 9.65 14.60
CA HIS A 147 -3.23 10.24 15.71
C HIS A 147 -4.54 10.92 15.24
N LEU A 148 -5.26 10.28 14.33
CA LEU A 148 -6.53 10.77 13.78
C LEU A 148 -7.70 10.16 14.56
N ASN A 149 -8.19 10.90 15.54
CA ASN A 149 -9.40 10.55 16.31
C ASN A 149 -9.97 11.79 16.98
N ARG A 150 -11.12 11.66 17.67
CA ARG A 150 -11.81 12.77 18.32
C ARG A 150 -11.01 13.51 19.39
N ASN A 151 -9.94 12.92 19.91
CA ASN A 151 -9.10 13.53 20.95
C ASN A 151 -7.91 14.29 20.33
N SER A 152 -7.70 14.19 19.03
CA SER A 152 -6.67 14.96 18.33
C SER A 152 -7.08 16.43 18.24
N VAL A 153 -6.14 17.34 18.51
CA VAL A 153 -6.38 18.78 18.47
C VAL A 153 -6.74 19.30 17.07
N TRP A 154 -6.45 18.54 16.03
CA TRP A 154 -6.74 18.86 14.64
C TRP A 154 -7.82 17.95 14.00
N ALA A 155 -8.58 17.22 14.83
CA ALA A 155 -9.58 16.28 14.32
C ALA A 155 -10.62 16.94 13.39
N GLU A 156 -11.08 18.14 13.72
CA GLU A 156 -12.02 18.91 12.88
C GLU A 156 -11.36 19.36 11.57
N GLN A 157 -10.12 19.79 11.62
CA GLN A 157 -9.36 20.23 10.44
C GLN A 157 -9.04 19.07 9.49
N ALA A 158 -9.00 17.85 9.99
CA ALA A 158 -8.82 16.64 9.15
C ALA A 158 -9.89 16.50 8.07
N ILE A 159 -11.09 17.05 8.26
CA ILE A 159 -12.16 17.05 7.28
C ILE A 159 -11.68 17.66 5.94
N GLY A 160 -10.93 18.76 5.99
CA GLY A 160 -10.38 19.40 4.80
C GLY A 160 -9.42 18.50 4.03
N LEU A 161 -8.50 17.82 4.72
CA LEU A 161 -7.57 16.86 4.13
C LEU A 161 -8.32 15.66 3.55
N ASN A 162 -9.28 15.11 4.28
CA ASN A 162 -10.05 13.95 3.83
C ASN A 162 -10.87 14.26 2.57
N ILE A 163 -11.50 15.44 2.49
CA ILE A 163 -12.22 15.88 1.28
C ILE A 163 -11.25 16.03 0.11
N TYR A 164 -10.08 16.63 0.34
CA TYR A 164 -9.04 16.76 -0.68
C TYR A 164 -8.60 15.39 -1.19
N ASN A 165 -8.21 14.48 -0.30
CA ASN A 165 -7.80 13.12 -0.65
C ASN A 165 -8.90 12.37 -1.41
N ALA A 166 -10.15 12.46 -0.98
CA ALA A 166 -11.28 11.81 -1.65
C ALA A 166 -11.50 12.35 -3.07
N ARG A 167 -11.37 13.65 -3.29
CA ARG A 167 -11.47 14.26 -4.64
C ARG A 167 -10.34 13.82 -5.55
N CYS A 168 -9.09 13.85 -5.07
CA CYS A 168 -7.95 13.35 -5.81
C CYS A 168 -8.12 11.86 -6.15
N ALA A 169 -8.47 11.04 -5.18
CA ALA A 169 -8.73 9.61 -5.36
C ALA A 169 -9.81 9.36 -6.43
N SER A 170 -10.91 10.11 -6.39
CA SER A 170 -11.99 9.99 -7.38
C SER A 170 -11.51 10.26 -8.82
N ILE A 171 -10.60 11.20 -9.02
CA ILE A 171 -10.02 11.49 -10.33
C ILE A 171 -9.02 10.41 -10.72
N LEU A 172 -8.12 10.02 -9.81
CA LEU A 172 -7.05 9.07 -10.06
C LEU A 172 -7.55 7.62 -10.28
N GLN A 173 -8.76 7.30 -9.85
CA GLN A 173 -9.40 6.00 -10.09
C GLN A 173 -10.09 5.91 -11.46
N GLN A 174 -10.08 6.99 -12.24
CA GLN A 174 -10.70 7.03 -13.57
C GLN A 174 -9.66 6.82 -14.66
N GLY A 175 -10.07 6.16 -15.71
CA GLY A 175 -9.22 5.89 -16.88
C GLY A 175 -8.30 4.70 -16.70
N LEU A 176 -7.41 4.53 -17.65
CA LEU A 176 -6.42 3.46 -17.70
C LEU A 176 -5.01 4.05 -17.56
N TYR A 177 -4.16 3.37 -16.86
CA TYR A 177 -2.77 3.75 -16.76
C TYR A 177 -2.06 3.52 -18.10
N ALA A 178 -1.34 4.53 -18.56
CA ALA A 178 -0.51 4.43 -19.77
C ALA A 178 0.97 4.45 -19.37
N ALA A 179 1.66 3.34 -19.59
CA ALA A 179 3.08 3.21 -19.34
C ALA A 179 3.89 3.38 -20.62
N ASP A 180 5.06 4.01 -20.52
CA ASP A 180 6.01 4.17 -21.61
C ASP A 180 7.07 3.06 -21.61
N ILE A 181 7.40 2.52 -20.44
CA ILE A 181 8.45 1.52 -20.21
C ILE A 181 7.92 0.37 -19.38
N LEU A 182 8.17 -0.86 -19.81
CA LEU A 182 7.89 -2.06 -19.07
C LEU A 182 9.21 -2.66 -18.57
N TYR A 183 9.37 -2.73 -17.26
CA TYR A 183 10.46 -3.46 -16.64
C TYR A 183 10.04 -4.91 -16.41
N ILE A 184 10.75 -5.84 -17.02
CA ILE A 184 10.58 -7.26 -16.76
C ILE A 184 11.63 -7.67 -15.75
N LYS A 185 11.20 -8.23 -14.64
CA LYS A 185 12.07 -8.77 -13.60
C LYS A 185 11.99 -10.30 -13.57
N ASP A 186 13.09 -10.90 -13.17
CA ASP A 186 13.13 -12.33 -12.90
C ASP A 186 12.19 -12.69 -11.75
N GLU A 187 11.76 -13.93 -11.72
CA GLU A 187 11.03 -14.53 -10.60
C GLU A 187 11.91 -14.51 -9.34
N GLY A 188 11.91 -13.39 -8.64
CA GLY A 188 12.59 -13.25 -7.36
C GLY A 188 11.70 -13.78 -6.25
N ILE A 189 11.81 -15.06 -5.91
CA ILE A 189 11.21 -15.58 -4.69
C ILE A 189 12.10 -15.15 -3.53
N SER A 190 12.01 -13.89 -3.19
CA SER A 190 12.77 -13.31 -2.12
C SER A 190 11.89 -13.06 -0.90
N SER A 191 12.52 -13.10 0.24
CA SER A 191 11.91 -12.87 1.53
C SER A 191 11.76 -11.39 1.89
N GLY A 192 11.74 -10.48 0.92
CA GLY A 192 11.63 -9.06 1.25
C GLY A 192 11.46 -8.11 0.07
N ILE A 193 10.90 -6.97 0.36
CA ILE A 193 10.69 -5.84 -0.56
C ILE A 193 12.02 -5.30 -1.13
N ALA A 194 13.12 -5.55 -0.45
CA ALA A 194 14.46 -5.05 -0.81
C ALA A 194 14.94 -5.50 -2.19
N ASP A 195 14.33 -6.53 -2.78
CA ASP A 195 14.70 -7.02 -4.10
C ASP A 195 14.05 -6.26 -5.25
N TYR A 196 13.12 -5.38 -4.97
CA TYR A 196 12.54 -4.50 -5.99
C TYR A 196 13.33 -3.19 -6.06
N ASP A 197 14.54 -3.25 -6.60
CA ASP A 197 15.27 -2.04 -6.95
C ASP A 197 14.66 -1.45 -8.23
N PHE A 198 13.79 -0.48 -8.06
CA PHE A 198 13.19 0.26 -9.17
C PHE A 198 14.15 1.31 -9.77
N THR A 199 15.39 1.34 -9.30
CA THR A 199 16.38 2.34 -9.72
C THR A 199 17.35 1.82 -10.76
N GLU A 200 17.37 0.49 -11.03
CA GLU A 200 18.30 -0.10 -11.99
C GLU A 200 17.59 -0.89 -13.11
N PRO A 201 17.62 -0.45 -14.34
CA PRO A 201 18.06 0.87 -14.78
C PRO A 201 17.08 1.96 -14.36
N ALA A 202 17.58 3.11 -13.97
CA ALA A 202 16.73 4.24 -13.57
C ALA A 202 15.76 4.63 -14.68
N THR A 203 14.49 4.85 -14.32
CA THR A 203 13.50 5.35 -15.27
C THR A 203 13.94 6.73 -15.79
N PRO A 204 14.10 6.93 -17.09
CA PRO A 204 14.45 8.23 -17.63
C PRO A 204 13.44 9.30 -17.23
N TYR A 205 13.90 10.52 -17.02
CA TYR A 205 13.03 11.63 -16.63
C TYR A 205 11.89 11.84 -17.65
N GLY A 206 10.67 11.97 -17.16
CA GLY A 206 9.49 12.16 -17.96
C GLY A 206 8.82 10.89 -18.49
N TYR A 207 9.41 9.72 -18.24
CA TYR A 207 8.80 8.44 -18.62
C TYR A 207 8.09 7.77 -17.45
N ARG A 208 7.04 7.04 -17.78
CA ARG A 208 6.27 6.24 -16.81
C ARG A 208 6.65 4.78 -16.93
N CYS A 209 6.82 4.11 -15.83
CA CYS A 209 7.21 2.71 -15.83
C CYS A 209 6.12 1.80 -15.25
N LEU A 210 6.10 0.57 -15.74
CA LEU A 210 5.32 -0.54 -15.25
C LEU A 210 6.26 -1.71 -14.95
N LEU A 211 6.05 -2.37 -13.84
CA LEU A 211 6.83 -3.51 -13.41
C LEU A 211 6.04 -4.80 -13.64
N TYR A 212 6.70 -5.83 -14.15
CA TYR A 212 6.13 -7.15 -14.38
C TYR A 212 7.15 -8.24 -14.11
N THR A 213 6.74 -9.33 -13.44
CA THR A 213 7.50 -10.55 -13.39
C THR A 213 6.95 -11.54 -14.43
N SER A 214 7.83 -12.09 -15.23
CA SER A 214 7.48 -13.19 -16.13
C SER A 214 7.78 -14.51 -15.41
N PRO A 215 6.85 -15.45 -15.33
CA PRO A 215 7.19 -16.79 -14.90
C PRO A 215 8.28 -17.33 -15.81
N SER A 216 9.34 -17.86 -15.20
CA SER A 216 10.40 -18.51 -15.97
C SER A 216 9.80 -19.61 -16.84
N PRO A 217 10.14 -19.72 -18.13
CA PRO A 217 9.70 -20.85 -18.92
C PRO A 217 10.21 -22.14 -18.28
N ARG A 218 9.29 -23.01 -17.92
CA ARG A 218 9.57 -24.34 -17.36
C ARG A 218 10.12 -25.25 -18.42
#